data_05994ab192aee4091114501b3b42457a
#
_entry.id   05994ab192aee4091114501b3b42457a
#
_cell.length_a   1.000
_cell.length_b   1.000
_cell.length_c   1.000
_cell.angle_alpha   90.00
_cell.angle_beta   90.00
_cell.angle_gamma   90.00
#
_symmetry.space_group_name_H-M   'P 1'
#
loop_
_entity.id
_entity.type
_entity.pdbx_description
1 polymer ?
#
loop_
_entity_poly.entity_id
_entity_poly.type
_entity_poly.pdbx_seq_one_letter_code
_entity_poly.pdbx_strand_id
1 'polypeptide(L)'
;MSLVEPEIHVKQCDITTLSCDAIVNAANKSLLGGGGVDGAIHRAAGPELLNECRTLNGCKTGEAKITKGYRLPAKYVIHTVGPIYSGSDTDERLLAACYRNSLDLAKENNLHSIAFPAISTGVYGYPLAEATEVAVKTVKEWLNRNNDYVMDIKFCCFDKRTSDIYNRELKRMRL
;
A
#
# COMPACT_ATOMS: atom_id res chain seq x y z
N MET A 1 0.46 29.92 -11.29
CA MET A 1 1.03 28.83 -10.74
C MET A 1 0.12 27.62 -10.69
N SER A 2 0.42 26.70 -11.49
CA SER A 2 -0.39 25.53 -11.56
C SER A 2 0.19 24.49 -10.63
N LEU A 3 -0.51 24.27 -9.57
CA LEU A 3 -0.20 23.15 -8.71
C LEU A 3 -0.98 21.97 -9.23
N VAL A 4 -0.28 20.92 -9.61
CA VAL A 4 -0.95 19.67 -9.88
C VAL A 4 -1.48 19.17 -8.54
N GLU A 5 -2.78 19.24 -8.38
CA GLU A 5 -3.41 18.71 -7.19
C GLU A 5 -3.11 17.22 -7.11
N PRO A 6 -2.56 16.73 -5.99
CA PRO A 6 -2.35 15.30 -5.84
C PRO A 6 -3.71 14.61 -5.84
N GLU A 7 -3.82 13.58 -6.66
CA GLU A 7 -5.06 12.83 -6.76
C GLU A 7 -5.04 11.64 -5.83
N ILE A 8 -5.96 11.66 -4.86
CA ILE A 8 -6.19 10.53 -3.96
C ILE A 8 -7.58 9.99 -4.25
N HIS A 9 -7.64 8.72 -4.61
CA HIS A 9 -8.89 8.05 -4.94
C HIS A 9 -9.14 6.90 -3.98
N VAL A 10 -10.39 6.69 -3.63
CA VAL A 10 -10.83 5.50 -2.90
C VAL A 10 -11.69 4.67 -3.84
N LYS A 11 -11.38 3.39 -3.98
CA LYS A 11 -12.09 2.53 -4.90
C LYS A 11 -12.33 1.16 -4.28
N GLN A 12 -13.54 0.66 -4.42
CA GLN A 12 -13.82 -0.73 -4.10
C GLN A 12 -13.49 -1.57 -5.33
N CYS A 13 -12.43 -2.36 -5.26
CA CYS A 13 -11.96 -3.12 -6.41
C CYS A 13 -10.99 -4.23 -5.99
N ASP A 14 -10.65 -5.08 -6.95
CA ASP A 14 -9.61 -6.09 -6.78
C ASP A 14 -8.28 -5.45 -7.22
N ILE A 15 -7.34 -5.32 -6.30
CA ILE A 15 -6.05 -4.66 -6.56
C ILE A 15 -5.26 -5.34 -7.67
N THR A 16 -5.45 -6.65 -7.87
CA THR A 16 -4.73 -7.41 -8.90
C THR A 16 -5.16 -7.07 -10.32
N THR A 17 -6.25 -6.32 -10.47
CA THR A 17 -6.77 -5.91 -11.78
C THR A 17 -6.33 -4.52 -12.20
N LEU A 18 -5.64 -3.79 -11.32
CA LEU A 18 -5.28 -2.39 -11.58
C LEU A 18 -4.01 -2.29 -12.42
N SER A 19 -4.05 -1.42 -13.44
CA SER A 19 -2.94 -1.21 -14.37
C SER A 19 -2.09 0.01 -14.01
N CYS A 20 -1.98 0.35 -12.75
CA CYS A 20 -1.10 1.43 -12.28
C CYS A 20 0.37 1.01 -12.34
N ASP A 21 1.27 1.96 -12.07
CA ASP A 21 2.71 1.68 -12.10
C ASP A 21 3.10 0.66 -11.04
N ALA A 22 2.54 0.77 -9.85
CA ALA A 22 2.78 -0.21 -8.79
C ALA A 22 1.52 -0.49 -7.98
N ILE A 23 1.35 -1.75 -7.59
CA ILE A 23 0.41 -2.11 -6.52
C ILE A 23 1.22 -2.50 -5.29
N VAL A 24 0.68 -2.24 -4.12
CA VAL A 24 1.32 -2.57 -2.85
C VAL A 24 0.76 -3.89 -2.34
N ASN A 25 1.66 -4.77 -1.93
CA ASN A 25 1.33 -6.04 -1.31
C ASN A 25 1.52 -5.93 0.20
N ALA A 26 0.49 -6.30 0.95
CA ALA A 26 0.59 -6.46 2.41
C ALA A 26 1.18 -7.84 2.68
N ALA A 27 2.50 -7.91 2.71
CA ALA A 27 3.26 -9.14 2.79
C ALA A 27 3.57 -9.52 4.24
N ASN A 28 4.06 -10.74 4.43
CA ASN A 28 4.71 -11.14 5.68
C ASN A 28 6.22 -10.98 5.56
N LYS A 29 6.94 -11.17 6.67
CA LYS A 29 8.39 -10.93 6.72
C LYS A 29 9.20 -11.82 5.78
N SER A 30 8.70 -13.00 5.42
CA SER A 30 9.41 -13.91 4.53
C SER A 30 9.33 -13.46 3.07
N LEU A 31 8.30 -12.72 2.68
CA LEU A 31 7.95 -12.35 1.30
C LEU A 31 7.65 -13.57 0.41
N LEU A 32 7.39 -14.72 1.00
CA LEU A 32 7.21 -15.98 0.24
C LEU A 32 5.75 -16.37 0.05
N GLY A 33 4.85 -15.39 0.12
CA GLY A 33 3.42 -15.63 -0.09
C GLY A 33 2.68 -15.89 1.20
N GLY A 34 1.38 -15.92 1.12
CA GLY A 34 0.48 -16.12 2.26
C GLY A 34 -0.95 -16.07 1.82
N GLY A 35 -1.85 -15.71 2.74
CA GLY A 35 -3.27 -15.58 2.46
C GLY A 35 -3.66 -14.14 2.07
N GLY A 36 -4.96 -13.91 1.97
CA GLY A 36 -5.52 -12.59 1.69
C GLY A 36 -4.96 -11.96 0.41
N VAL A 37 -4.66 -10.67 0.45
CA VAL A 37 -4.16 -9.94 -0.73
C VAL A 37 -2.81 -10.48 -1.20
N ASP A 38 -1.95 -10.91 -0.26
CA ASP A 38 -0.65 -11.50 -0.59
C ASP A 38 -0.82 -12.73 -1.49
N GLY A 39 -1.68 -13.65 -1.10
CA GLY A 39 -1.98 -14.84 -1.89
C GLY A 39 -2.59 -14.49 -3.26
N ALA A 40 -3.51 -13.53 -3.28
CA ALA A 40 -4.15 -13.10 -4.52
C ALA A 40 -3.14 -12.50 -5.50
N ILE A 41 -2.22 -11.68 -5.02
CA ILE A 41 -1.18 -11.07 -5.85
C ILE A 41 -0.25 -12.14 -6.41
N HIS A 42 0.20 -13.08 -5.59
CA HIS A 42 1.07 -14.16 -6.07
C HIS A 42 0.38 -15.04 -7.11
N ARG A 43 -0.90 -15.37 -6.91
CA ARG A 43 -1.66 -16.16 -7.89
C ARG A 43 -1.79 -15.42 -9.23
N ALA A 44 -2.11 -14.14 -9.18
CA ALA A 44 -2.31 -13.35 -10.40
C ALA A 44 -0.98 -13.07 -11.14
N ALA A 45 0.10 -12.86 -10.40
CA ALA A 45 1.41 -12.57 -10.98
C ALA A 45 2.07 -13.78 -11.62
N GLY A 46 1.76 -14.97 -11.12
CA GLY A 46 2.42 -16.21 -11.56
C GLY A 46 3.68 -16.52 -10.76
N PRO A 47 4.33 -17.66 -11.00
CA PRO A 47 5.43 -18.16 -10.17
C PRO A 47 6.69 -17.31 -10.20
N GLU A 48 6.87 -16.50 -11.23
CA GLU A 48 8.08 -15.66 -11.36
C GLU A 48 8.16 -14.63 -10.22
N LEU A 49 7.01 -14.15 -9.71
CA LEU A 49 7.01 -13.22 -8.59
C LEU A 49 7.65 -13.86 -7.36
N LEU A 50 7.26 -15.06 -7.02
CA LEU A 50 7.84 -15.79 -5.88
C LEU A 50 9.34 -15.99 -6.08
N ASN A 51 9.78 -16.32 -7.28
CA ASN A 51 11.19 -16.51 -7.59
C ASN A 51 11.99 -15.22 -7.33
N GLU A 52 11.47 -14.07 -7.75
CA GLU A 52 12.14 -12.79 -7.45
C GLU A 52 12.10 -12.48 -5.96
N CYS A 53 10.99 -12.71 -5.27
CA CYS A 53 10.87 -12.46 -3.84
C CYS A 53 11.91 -13.25 -3.03
N ARG A 54 12.24 -14.47 -3.45
CA ARG A 54 13.27 -15.27 -2.79
C ARG A 54 14.63 -14.58 -2.77
N THR A 55 14.94 -13.78 -3.78
CA THR A 55 16.21 -13.07 -3.87
C THR A 55 16.30 -11.88 -2.92
N LEU A 56 15.18 -11.45 -2.35
CA LEU A 56 15.12 -10.26 -1.50
C LEU A 56 15.48 -10.56 -0.04
N ASN A 57 15.49 -11.83 0.35
CA ASN A 57 15.86 -12.28 1.72
C ASN A 57 14.96 -11.67 2.80
N GLY A 58 13.65 -11.65 2.55
CA GLY A 58 12.67 -11.14 3.50
C GLY A 58 12.59 -9.63 3.55
N CYS A 59 11.78 -9.14 4.49
CA CYS A 59 11.52 -7.71 4.68
C CYS A 59 11.09 -7.50 6.13
N LYS A 60 11.65 -6.49 6.78
CA LYS A 60 11.30 -6.17 8.16
C LYS A 60 9.99 -5.42 8.23
N THR A 61 9.29 -5.54 9.37
CA THR A 61 8.07 -4.77 9.61
C THR A 61 8.33 -3.28 9.42
N GLY A 62 7.48 -2.62 8.65
CA GLY A 62 7.59 -1.19 8.33
C GLY A 62 8.43 -0.88 7.11
N GLU A 63 9.23 -1.81 6.63
CA GLU A 63 10.06 -1.62 5.44
C GLU A 63 9.30 -2.03 4.17
N ALA A 64 9.85 -1.68 3.01
CA ALA A 64 9.26 -2.01 1.70
C ALA A 64 10.34 -2.40 0.71
N LYS A 65 10.03 -3.35 -0.17
CA LYS A 65 10.91 -3.80 -1.24
C LYS A 65 10.11 -3.92 -2.54
N ILE A 66 10.75 -3.71 -3.69
CA ILE A 66 10.07 -3.69 -4.97
C ILE A 66 10.49 -4.87 -5.85
N THR A 67 9.52 -5.42 -6.58
CA THR A 67 9.73 -6.43 -7.62
C THR A 67 8.97 -6.05 -8.87
N LYS A 68 9.22 -6.77 -9.96
CA LYS A 68 8.38 -6.66 -11.15
C LYS A 68 7.00 -7.26 -10.89
N GLY A 69 6.02 -6.87 -11.71
CA GLY A 69 4.65 -7.35 -11.59
C GLY A 69 4.34 -8.62 -12.36
N TYR A 70 5.20 -9.02 -13.28
CA TYR A 70 5.07 -10.22 -14.13
C TYR A 70 3.73 -10.25 -14.87
N ARG A 71 2.82 -11.18 -14.55
CA ARG A 71 1.53 -11.30 -15.25
C ARG A 71 0.48 -10.32 -14.79
N LEU A 72 0.77 -9.52 -13.75
CA LEU A 72 -0.14 -8.48 -13.29
C LEU A 72 -0.23 -7.35 -14.32
N PRO A 73 -1.37 -6.64 -14.41
CA PRO A 73 -1.44 -5.40 -15.20
C PRO A 73 -0.51 -4.32 -14.67
N ALA A 74 -0.30 -4.27 -13.34
CA ALA A 74 0.66 -3.34 -12.73
C ALA A 74 2.09 -3.70 -13.11
N LYS A 75 2.92 -2.70 -13.35
CA LYS A 75 4.32 -2.91 -13.77
C LYS A 75 5.19 -3.47 -12.65
N TYR A 76 4.92 -3.05 -11.42
CA TYR A 76 5.71 -3.41 -10.24
C TYR A 76 4.81 -3.78 -9.07
N VAL A 77 5.38 -4.55 -8.14
CA VAL A 77 4.77 -4.80 -6.84
C VAL A 77 5.70 -4.25 -5.77
N ILE A 78 5.16 -3.44 -4.88
CA ILE A 78 5.88 -2.97 -3.69
C ILE A 78 5.38 -3.79 -2.52
N HIS A 79 6.27 -4.58 -1.93
CA HIS A 79 5.95 -5.46 -0.80
C HIS A 79 6.31 -4.74 0.49
N THR A 80 5.34 -4.57 1.37
CA THR A 80 5.55 -3.97 2.68
C THR A 80 4.95 -4.84 3.76
N VAL A 81 5.55 -4.84 4.94
CA VAL A 81 5.15 -5.72 6.05
C VAL A 81 4.55 -4.86 7.15
N GLY A 82 3.23 -4.91 7.27
CA GLY A 82 2.51 -4.18 8.30
C GLY A 82 2.71 -4.83 9.68
N PRO A 83 2.50 -4.05 10.75
CA PRO A 83 2.58 -4.59 12.09
C PRO A 83 1.39 -5.48 12.41
N ILE A 84 1.62 -6.49 13.25
CA ILE A 84 0.56 -7.22 13.93
C ILE A 84 0.09 -6.32 15.06
N TYR A 85 -1.21 -6.02 15.10
CA TYR A 85 -1.73 -5.06 16.08
C TYR A 85 -1.53 -5.57 17.51
N SER A 86 -0.89 -4.76 18.34
CA SER A 86 -0.62 -5.07 19.74
C SER A 86 -1.25 -4.05 20.69
N GLY A 87 -1.72 -2.92 20.17
CA GLY A 87 -2.25 -1.82 20.97
C GLY A 87 -1.18 -0.86 21.48
N SER A 88 0.08 -1.02 21.05
CA SER A 88 1.16 -0.12 21.45
C SER A 88 1.36 1.02 20.44
N ASP A 89 2.01 2.09 20.88
CA ASP A 89 2.35 3.23 20.01
C ASP A 89 3.26 2.84 18.86
N THR A 90 4.02 1.77 19.01
CA THR A 90 4.90 1.23 17.98
C THR A 90 4.11 0.82 16.74
N ASP A 91 2.90 0.29 16.92
CA ASP A 91 2.06 -0.15 15.80
C ASP A 91 1.76 0.99 14.84
N GLU A 92 1.40 2.16 15.37
CA GLU A 92 1.10 3.34 14.53
C GLU A 92 2.32 3.77 13.73
N ARG A 93 3.49 3.82 14.37
CA ARG A 93 4.73 4.20 13.70
C ARG A 93 5.10 3.22 12.59
N LEU A 94 4.95 1.93 12.84
CA LEU A 94 5.26 0.90 11.85
C LEU A 94 4.28 0.90 10.69
N LEU A 95 2.99 1.11 10.97
CA LEU A 95 2.00 1.19 9.90
C LEU A 95 2.24 2.44 9.04
N ALA A 96 2.50 3.59 9.65
CA ALA A 96 2.85 4.80 8.92
C ALA A 96 4.11 4.59 8.06
N ALA A 97 5.10 3.88 8.59
CA ALA A 97 6.33 3.58 7.86
C ALA A 97 6.05 2.75 6.60
N CYS A 98 5.08 1.82 6.65
CA CYS A 98 4.70 1.04 5.47
C CYS A 98 4.25 1.93 4.32
N TYR A 99 3.39 2.90 4.61
CA TYR A 99 2.89 3.83 3.59
C TYR A 99 4.00 4.76 3.09
N ARG A 100 4.75 5.35 4.01
CA ARG A 100 5.82 6.28 3.67
C ARG A 100 6.93 5.60 2.87
N ASN A 101 7.40 4.45 3.31
CA ASN A 101 8.48 3.73 2.64
C ASN A 101 8.05 3.21 1.27
N SER A 102 6.79 2.79 1.13
CA SER A 102 6.25 2.39 -0.16
C SER A 102 6.23 3.55 -1.15
N LEU A 103 5.80 4.73 -0.71
CA LEU A 103 5.79 5.93 -1.55
C LEU A 103 7.20 6.40 -1.90
N ASP A 104 8.13 6.37 -0.94
CA ASP A 104 9.53 6.71 -1.20
C ASP A 104 10.12 5.78 -2.26
N LEU A 105 9.85 4.50 -2.16
CA LEU A 105 10.34 3.49 -3.10
C LEU A 105 9.76 3.71 -4.50
N ALA A 106 8.48 4.05 -4.58
CA ALA A 106 7.85 4.38 -5.85
C ALA A 106 8.50 5.61 -6.48
N LYS A 107 8.76 6.66 -5.69
CA LYS A 107 9.42 7.86 -6.17
C LYS A 107 10.85 7.57 -6.64
N GLU A 108 11.61 6.77 -5.90
CA GLU A 108 12.97 6.36 -6.27
C GLU A 108 13.02 5.63 -7.61
N ASN A 109 11.94 4.95 -7.97
CA ASN A 109 11.82 4.22 -9.23
C ASN A 109 11.07 5.00 -10.31
N ASN A 110 10.85 6.30 -10.10
CA ASN A 110 10.16 7.20 -11.04
C ASN A 110 8.76 6.74 -11.40
N LEU A 111 8.04 6.16 -10.44
CA LEU A 111 6.66 5.73 -10.62
C LEU A 111 5.71 6.87 -10.24
N HIS A 112 4.59 6.96 -10.94
CA HIS A 112 3.65 8.07 -10.80
C HIS A 112 2.22 7.62 -10.46
N SER A 113 2.01 6.33 -10.26
CA SER A 113 0.72 5.80 -9.80
C SER A 113 0.95 4.58 -8.91
N ILE A 114 0.23 4.54 -7.79
CA ILE A 114 0.37 3.48 -6.80
C ILE A 114 -1.00 3.18 -6.19
N ALA A 115 -1.25 1.90 -5.93
CA ALA A 115 -2.48 1.46 -5.26
C ALA A 115 -2.13 0.71 -3.98
N PHE A 116 -2.81 1.07 -2.89
CA PHE A 116 -2.61 0.46 -1.58
C PHE A 116 -3.81 -0.39 -1.18
N PRO A 117 -3.57 -1.57 -0.57
CA PRO A 117 -4.62 -2.26 0.17
C PRO A 117 -4.73 -1.66 1.57
N ALA A 118 -5.72 -2.11 2.35
CA ALA A 118 -5.85 -1.71 3.76
C ALA A 118 -4.88 -2.53 4.62
N ILE A 119 -3.65 -2.06 4.73
CA ILE A 119 -2.55 -2.78 5.38
C ILE A 119 -2.86 -3.07 6.86
N SER A 120 -2.55 -4.28 7.31
CA SER A 120 -2.70 -4.78 8.69
C SER A 120 -4.13 -4.97 9.19
N THR A 121 -5.16 -4.70 8.38
CA THR A 121 -6.56 -4.75 8.85
C THR A 121 -7.21 -6.12 8.70
N GLY A 122 -6.51 -7.08 8.09
CA GLY A 122 -6.99 -8.47 8.01
C GLY A 122 -6.58 -9.27 9.24
N VAL A 123 -5.85 -10.37 9.03
CA VAL A 123 -5.44 -11.26 10.12
C VAL A 123 -4.54 -10.60 11.16
N TYR A 124 -3.85 -9.49 10.79
CA TYR A 124 -3.02 -8.76 11.75
C TYR A 124 -3.83 -7.91 12.73
N GLY A 125 -5.13 -7.78 12.51
CA GLY A 125 -6.08 -7.30 13.53
C GLY A 125 -6.05 -5.80 13.83
N TYR A 126 -5.40 -4.99 13.02
CA TYR A 126 -5.42 -3.54 13.24
C TYR A 126 -6.86 -3.02 13.07
N PRO A 127 -7.39 -2.26 14.04
CA PRO A 127 -8.75 -1.73 13.91
C PRO A 127 -8.86 -0.85 12.66
N LEU A 128 -9.89 -1.08 11.86
CA LEU A 128 -10.01 -0.49 10.53
C LEU A 128 -10.04 1.05 10.56
N ALA A 129 -10.82 1.64 11.48
CA ALA A 129 -10.92 3.10 11.55
C ALA A 129 -9.57 3.74 11.89
N GLU A 130 -8.85 3.17 12.86
CA GLU A 130 -7.55 3.69 13.28
C GLU A 130 -6.50 3.49 12.17
N ALA A 131 -6.50 2.33 11.52
CA ALA A 131 -5.59 2.05 10.43
C ALA A 131 -5.82 3.01 9.26
N THR A 132 -7.08 3.31 8.96
CA THR A 132 -7.43 4.25 7.88
C THR A 132 -6.94 5.66 8.19
N GLU A 133 -7.08 6.09 9.44
CA GLU A 133 -6.55 7.39 9.86
C GLU A 133 -5.05 7.50 9.63
N VAL A 134 -4.30 6.46 10.01
CA VAL A 134 -2.85 6.41 9.79
C VAL A 134 -2.52 6.46 8.30
N ALA A 135 -3.22 5.67 7.49
CA ALA A 135 -2.98 5.61 6.06
C ALA A 135 -3.20 6.95 5.37
N VAL A 136 -4.36 7.57 5.61
CA VAL A 136 -4.71 8.83 4.95
C VAL A 136 -3.80 9.96 5.41
N LYS A 137 -3.55 10.04 6.71
CA LYS A 137 -2.67 11.07 7.28
C LYS A 137 -1.25 10.95 6.71
N THR A 138 -0.69 9.76 6.68
CA THR A 138 0.67 9.52 6.21
C THR A 138 0.81 9.86 4.72
N VAL A 139 -0.16 9.44 3.91
CA VAL A 139 -0.16 9.72 2.48
C VAL A 139 -0.25 11.23 2.23
N LYS A 140 -1.13 11.93 2.95
CA LYS A 140 -1.26 13.39 2.79
C LYS A 140 0.01 14.12 3.21
N GLU A 141 0.64 13.71 4.30
CA GLU A 141 1.91 14.28 4.74
C GLU A 141 3.01 14.06 3.71
N TRP A 142 3.06 12.85 3.13
CA TRP A 142 4.04 12.54 2.09
C TRP A 142 3.85 13.42 0.85
N LEU A 143 2.61 13.59 0.40
CA LEU A 143 2.29 14.44 -0.74
C LEU A 143 2.67 15.89 -0.48
N ASN A 144 2.47 16.39 0.72
CA ASN A 144 2.86 17.75 1.10
C ASN A 144 4.38 17.95 1.07
N ARG A 145 5.14 16.95 1.51
CA ARG A 145 6.60 16.99 1.48
C ARG A 145 7.18 16.80 0.09
N ASN A 146 6.42 16.17 -0.81
CA ASN A 146 6.86 15.85 -2.17
C ASN A 146 5.95 16.54 -3.19
N ASN A 147 5.59 17.80 -2.93
CA ASN A 147 4.63 18.53 -3.74
C ASN A 147 5.11 18.88 -5.16
N ASP A 148 6.38 18.65 -5.43
CA ASP A 148 6.99 18.78 -6.76
C ASP A 148 6.97 17.46 -7.55
N TYR A 149 6.47 16.39 -6.95
CA TYR A 149 6.42 15.07 -7.57
C TYR A 149 4.98 14.64 -7.81
N VAL A 150 4.67 14.27 -9.06
CA VAL A 150 3.32 13.83 -9.44
C VAL A 150 3.12 12.37 -9.03
N MET A 151 2.15 12.12 -8.15
CA MET A 151 1.81 10.78 -7.71
C MET A 151 0.29 10.64 -7.60
N ASP A 152 -0.26 9.72 -8.38
CA ASP A 152 -1.66 9.34 -8.31
C ASP A 152 -1.79 8.15 -7.33
N ILE A 153 -2.60 8.32 -6.29
CA ILE A 153 -2.72 7.33 -5.21
C ILE A 153 -4.14 6.80 -5.14
N LYS A 154 -4.25 5.46 -5.14
CA LYS A 154 -5.52 4.78 -4.93
C LYS A 154 -5.47 3.98 -3.65
N PHE A 155 -6.51 4.14 -2.82
CA PHE A 155 -6.78 3.19 -1.75
C PHE A 155 -7.76 2.18 -2.31
N CYS A 156 -7.29 0.95 -2.48
CA CYS A 156 -8.08 -0.13 -3.05
C CYS A 156 -8.71 -0.92 -1.91
N CYS A 157 -10.02 -0.81 -1.79
CA CYS A 157 -10.76 -1.40 -0.68
C CYS A 157 -11.45 -2.68 -1.13
N PHE A 158 -11.32 -3.73 -0.34
CA PHE A 158 -11.88 -5.03 -0.66
C PHE A 158 -13.42 -5.01 -0.63
N ASP A 159 -14.01 -4.25 0.31
CA ASP A 159 -15.46 -4.21 0.48
C ASP A 159 -15.97 -2.78 0.68
N LYS A 160 -17.31 -2.65 0.68
CA LYS A 160 -17.97 -1.35 0.82
C LYS A 160 -17.71 -0.70 2.17
N ARG A 161 -17.68 -1.49 3.25
CA ARG A 161 -17.43 -0.97 4.59
C ARG A 161 -16.07 -0.27 4.67
N THR A 162 -15.04 -0.90 4.14
CA THR A 162 -13.69 -0.33 4.11
C THR A 162 -13.66 0.94 3.26
N SER A 163 -14.29 0.89 2.08
CA SER A 163 -14.38 2.03 1.19
C SER A 163 -15.08 3.22 1.85
N ASP A 164 -16.19 2.97 2.55
CA ASP A 164 -16.93 4.03 3.24
C ASP A 164 -16.09 4.69 4.33
N ILE A 165 -15.30 3.89 5.07
CA ILE A 165 -14.44 4.41 6.13
C ILE A 165 -13.31 5.26 5.54
N TYR A 166 -12.69 4.82 4.44
CA TYR A 166 -11.66 5.60 3.75
C TYR A 166 -12.22 6.92 3.20
N ASN A 167 -13.39 6.88 2.59
CA ASN A 167 -14.03 8.10 2.07
C ASN A 167 -14.36 9.08 3.19
N ARG A 168 -14.84 8.59 4.32
CA ARG A 168 -15.15 9.43 5.48
C ARG A 168 -13.87 10.10 6.00
N GLU A 169 -12.78 9.36 6.11
CA GLU A 169 -11.52 9.87 6.61
C GLU A 169 -10.91 10.90 5.68
N LEU A 170 -10.94 10.66 4.37
CA LEU A 170 -10.48 11.65 3.39
C LEU A 170 -11.26 12.94 3.49
N LYS A 171 -12.58 12.85 3.63
CA LYS A 171 -13.45 14.02 3.75
C LYS A 171 -13.13 14.80 5.00
N ARG A 172 -12.94 14.12 6.13
CA ARG A 172 -12.58 14.73 7.42
C ARG A 172 -11.25 15.47 7.33
N MET A 173 -10.26 14.88 6.64
CA MET A 173 -8.92 15.46 6.56
C MET A 173 -8.77 16.57 5.52
N ARG A 174 -9.76 16.77 4.67
CA ARG A 174 -9.77 17.91 3.73
C ARG A 174 -10.24 19.19 4.40
N LEU A 175 -10.83 19.08 5.55
CA LEU A 175 -11.27 20.23 6.34
C LEU A 175 -10.15 20.68 7.28
#